data_275164a08fc9895ddd99210eaf16bb66
#
_entry.id   275164a08fc9895ddd99210eaf16bb66
#
_cell.length_a   1.000
_cell.length_b   1.000
_cell.length_c   1.000
_cell.angle_alpha   90.00
_cell.angle_beta   90.00
_cell.angle_gamma   90.00
#
_symmetry.space_group_name_H-M   'P 1'
#
loop_
_entity.id
_entity.type
_entity.pdbx_description
1 polymer ?
#
loop_
_entity_poly.entity_id
_entity_poly.type
_entity_poly.pdbx_seq_one_letter_code
_entity_poly.pdbx_strand_id
1 'polypeptide(L)'
;MTCPSRAVGLMALGLVLSGCPLQWQRITINETIHPEDITFIRAGETTLSEVVAKLGAPDEISDTRGGAVARYRFRDVRYFRVNFGYAVKFLTPPGVPDDMVLAGGGTGTHEFHVVFDANWVVQYHAFARHLGASQYRFWPFDTWPFSPYAIPQEEG
;
A
#
# COMPACT_ATOMS: atom_id res chain seq x y z
N MET A 1 18.35 -50.26 -7.25
CA MET A 1 17.12 -49.49 -7.63
C MET A 1 16.95 -48.41 -6.57
N THR A 2 17.49 -47.23 -6.80
CA THR A 2 17.37 -46.08 -5.92
C THR A 2 16.03 -45.40 -6.12
N CYS A 3 15.23 -45.31 -5.05
CA CYS A 3 13.87 -44.82 -5.04
C CYS A 3 13.82 -43.33 -5.41
N PRO A 4 13.25 -42.90 -6.53
CA PRO A 4 13.24 -41.47 -6.93
C PRO A 4 12.49 -40.56 -5.96
N SER A 5 11.63 -41.13 -5.13
CA SER A 5 10.81 -40.36 -4.16
C SER A 5 11.65 -39.69 -3.05
N ARG A 6 12.79 -40.26 -2.67
CA ARG A 6 13.66 -39.66 -1.64
C ARG A 6 14.43 -38.44 -2.15
N ALA A 7 14.81 -38.44 -3.44
CA ALA A 7 15.48 -37.31 -4.07
C ALA A 7 14.55 -36.09 -4.21
N VAL A 8 13.30 -36.35 -4.60
CA VAL A 8 12.26 -35.31 -4.71
C VAL A 8 11.94 -34.69 -3.34
N GLY A 9 11.85 -35.51 -2.29
CA GLY A 9 11.59 -35.04 -0.93
C GLY A 9 12.73 -34.17 -0.37
N LEU A 10 13.99 -34.54 -0.64
CA LEU A 10 15.15 -33.76 -0.23
C LEU A 10 15.25 -32.43 -0.99
N MET A 11 14.91 -32.43 -2.26
CA MET A 11 14.89 -31.22 -3.10
C MET A 11 13.79 -30.25 -2.67
N ALA A 12 12.60 -30.76 -2.35
CA ALA A 12 11.50 -29.97 -1.82
C ALA A 12 11.84 -29.37 -0.42
N LEU A 13 12.50 -30.15 0.45
CA LEU A 13 12.93 -29.70 1.76
C LEU A 13 14.03 -28.62 1.64
N GLY A 14 14.95 -28.74 0.70
CA GLY A 14 15.96 -27.73 0.40
C GLY A 14 15.37 -26.40 -0.07
N LEU A 15 14.32 -26.44 -0.87
CA LEU A 15 13.59 -25.25 -1.34
C LEU A 15 12.85 -24.52 -0.21
N VAL A 16 12.33 -25.25 0.77
CA VAL A 16 11.64 -24.67 1.95
C VAL A 16 12.66 -24.05 2.93
N LEU A 17 13.83 -24.64 3.07
CA LEU A 17 14.87 -24.16 3.98
C LEU A 17 15.70 -22.99 3.44
N SER A 18 15.70 -22.75 2.12
CA SER A 18 16.48 -21.68 1.47
C SER A 18 15.89 -20.27 1.58
N GLY A 19 14.88 -20.07 2.42
CA GLY A 19 14.23 -18.78 2.59
C GLY A 19 13.20 -18.51 1.50
N CYS A 20 12.14 -17.80 1.85
CA CYS A 20 11.03 -17.53 0.96
C CYS A 20 11.50 -16.57 -0.17
N PRO A 21 11.65 -17.02 -1.43
CA PRO A 21 12.09 -16.16 -2.52
C PRO A 21 11.04 -15.10 -2.86
N LEU A 22 9.84 -15.24 -2.30
CA LEU A 22 8.70 -14.36 -2.49
C LEU A 22 8.44 -13.58 -1.21
N GLN A 23 8.57 -12.26 -1.30
CA GLN A 23 8.17 -11.34 -0.25
C GLN A 23 6.94 -10.56 -0.73
N TRP A 24 5.86 -10.66 0.03
CA TRP A 24 4.65 -9.88 -0.18
C TRP A 24 4.40 -9.04 1.06
N GLN A 25 4.22 -7.74 0.86
CA GLN A 25 3.99 -6.82 1.97
C GLN A 25 2.85 -5.87 1.62
N ARG A 26 1.95 -5.68 2.57
CA ARG A 26 0.92 -4.67 2.52
C ARG A 26 1.05 -3.80 3.76
N ILE A 27 1.19 -2.51 3.56
CA ILE A 27 1.28 -1.51 4.64
C ILE A 27 0.10 -0.57 4.48
N THR A 28 -0.73 -0.50 5.50
CA THR A 28 -1.83 0.46 5.57
C THR A 28 -1.42 1.56 6.54
N ILE A 29 -1.46 2.80 6.07
CA ILE A 29 -1.20 3.98 6.88
C ILE A 29 -2.53 4.65 7.14
N ASN A 30 -2.85 4.86 8.40
CA ASN A 30 -4.15 5.24 8.96
C ASN A 30 -5.22 4.14 8.78
N GLU A 31 -6.22 4.16 9.62
CA GLU A 31 -7.35 3.24 9.53
C GLU A 31 -8.26 3.64 8.39
N THR A 32 -8.67 2.66 7.59
CA THR A 32 -9.55 2.90 6.45
C THR A 32 -10.97 3.18 6.94
N ILE A 33 -11.52 4.32 6.59
CA ILE A 33 -12.93 4.63 6.84
C ILE A 33 -13.78 3.93 5.76
N HIS A 34 -14.70 3.10 6.20
CA HIS A 34 -15.64 2.39 5.34
C HIS A 34 -17.00 3.10 5.28
N PRO A 35 -17.80 2.87 4.23
CA PRO A 35 -19.15 3.46 4.14
C PRO A 35 -20.06 3.13 5.33
N GLU A 36 -19.87 1.99 5.98
CA GLU A 36 -20.58 1.59 7.20
C GLU A 36 -20.23 2.47 8.41
N ASP A 37 -18.98 2.96 8.48
CA ASP A 37 -18.50 3.77 9.60
C ASP A 37 -19.09 5.18 9.61
N ILE A 38 -19.60 5.65 8.46
CA ILE A 38 -20.11 7.00 8.28
C ILE A 38 -21.63 7.09 8.26
N THR A 39 -22.35 6.00 8.50
CA THR A 39 -23.82 5.94 8.48
C THR A 39 -24.49 6.87 9.49
N PHE A 40 -23.75 7.29 10.53
CA PHE A 40 -24.23 8.25 11.52
C PHE A 40 -24.18 9.71 11.05
N ILE A 41 -23.45 10.01 9.96
CA ILE A 41 -23.27 11.37 9.47
C ILE A 41 -24.55 11.81 8.73
N ARG A 42 -25.20 12.85 9.26
CA ARG A 42 -26.38 13.47 8.67
C ARG A 42 -26.12 14.94 8.39
N ALA A 43 -26.34 15.35 7.15
CA ALA A 43 -26.22 16.75 6.76
C ALA A 43 -27.24 17.60 7.52
N GLY A 44 -26.77 18.75 8.04
CA GLY A 44 -27.58 19.66 8.84
C GLY A 44 -27.77 19.27 10.30
N GLU A 45 -27.31 18.09 10.75
CA GLU A 45 -27.50 17.59 12.12
C GLU A 45 -26.17 17.27 12.83
N THR A 46 -25.31 16.47 12.19
CA THR A 46 -24.08 15.98 12.80
C THR A 46 -23.04 17.08 12.94
N THR A 47 -22.43 17.18 14.10
CA THR A 47 -21.39 18.18 14.41
C THR A 47 -19.97 17.65 14.22
N LEU A 48 -18.99 18.55 14.08
CA LEU A 48 -17.57 18.19 14.04
C LEU A 48 -17.16 17.35 15.28
N SER A 49 -17.66 17.72 16.47
CA SER A 49 -17.36 17.00 17.71
C SER A 49 -17.81 15.53 17.64
N GLU A 50 -18.97 15.26 17.07
CA GLU A 50 -19.47 13.89 16.89
C GLU A 50 -18.67 13.12 15.84
N VAL A 51 -18.28 13.77 14.75
CA VAL A 51 -17.43 13.17 13.73
C VAL A 51 -16.08 12.77 14.33
N VAL A 52 -15.43 13.69 15.06
CA VAL A 52 -14.14 13.43 15.71
C VAL A 52 -14.26 12.36 16.80
N ALA A 53 -15.35 12.33 17.55
CA ALA A 53 -15.57 11.31 18.58
C ALA A 53 -15.69 9.90 18.00
N LYS A 54 -16.20 9.75 16.79
CA LYS A 54 -16.40 8.44 16.13
C LYS A 54 -15.29 8.05 15.17
N LEU A 55 -14.76 8.97 14.38
CA LEU A 55 -13.75 8.71 13.35
C LEU A 55 -12.32 9.06 13.80
N GLY A 56 -12.16 9.67 14.99
CA GLY A 56 -10.89 10.19 15.43
C GLY A 56 -10.59 11.58 14.85
N ALA A 57 -9.39 12.10 15.13
CA ALA A 57 -8.95 13.39 14.62
C ALA A 57 -8.68 13.33 13.12
N PRO A 58 -9.13 14.30 12.33
CA PRO A 58 -8.78 14.39 10.91
C PRO A 58 -7.30 14.72 10.73
N ASP A 59 -6.72 14.31 9.60
CA ASP A 59 -5.33 14.64 9.26
C ASP A 59 -5.15 16.14 8.99
N GLU A 60 -6.20 16.79 8.49
CA GLU A 60 -6.17 18.21 8.14
C GLU A 60 -7.56 18.84 8.30
N ILE A 61 -7.59 20.05 8.80
CA ILE A 61 -8.76 20.93 8.76
C ILE A 61 -8.37 22.19 8.03
N SER A 62 -9.11 22.53 6.96
CA SER A 62 -8.88 23.74 6.16
C SER A 62 -10.09 24.63 6.23
N ASP A 63 -9.87 25.91 6.49
CA ASP A 63 -10.94 26.91 6.49
C ASP A 63 -11.41 27.23 5.07
N THR A 64 -12.70 27.42 4.92
CA THR A 64 -13.34 27.85 3.68
C THR A 64 -14.17 29.12 3.92
N ARG A 65 -14.60 29.81 2.85
CA ARG A 65 -15.38 31.05 2.97
C ARG A 65 -16.70 30.91 3.74
N GLY A 66 -17.18 29.70 3.97
CA GLY A 66 -18.47 29.46 4.63
C GLY A 66 -18.44 28.39 5.71
N GLY A 67 -17.23 27.99 6.15
CA GLY A 67 -17.07 26.93 7.14
C GLY A 67 -15.69 26.30 7.06
N ALA A 68 -15.61 24.97 7.20
CA ALA A 68 -14.36 24.24 7.17
C ALA A 68 -14.49 22.89 6.46
N VAL A 69 -13.37 22.35 6.02
CA VAL A 69 -13.26 20.98 5.46
C VAL A 69 -12.31 20.18 6.33
N ALA A 70 -12.81 19.10 6.94
CA ALA A 70 -11.98 18.09 7.57
C ALA A 70 -11.63 16.99 6.55
N ARG A 71 -10.37 16.62 6.52
CA ARG A 71 -9.82 15.67 5.57
C ARG A 71 -9.15 14.53 6.31
N TYR A 72 -9.58 13.31 6.01
CA TYR A 72 -9.02 12.06 6.49
C TYR A 72 -8.31 11.37 5.34
N ARG A 73 -7.03 11.05 5.48
CA ARG A 73 -6.23 10.38 4.47
C ARG A 73 -5.83 9.00 4.93
N PHE A 74 -6.01 8.02 4.09
CA PHE A 74 -5.52 6.66 4.31
C PHE A 74 -4.83 6.14 3.06
N ARG A 75 -3.71 5.46 3.28
CA ARG A 75 -2.86 4.98 2.20
C ARG A 75 -2.68 3.47 2.31
N ASP A 76 -2.92 2.78 1.20
CA ASP A 76 -2.65 1.35 1.04
C ASP A 76 -1.44 1.19 0.12
N VAL A 77 -0.34 0.71 0.68
CA VAL A 77 0.90 0.42 -0.05
C VAL A 77 1.02 -1.08 -0.19
N ARG A 78 1.09 -1.54 -1.43
CA ARG A 78 1.31 -2.96 -1.75
C ARG A 78 2.68 -3.09 -2.39
N TYR A 79 3.45 -4.02 -1.91
CA TYR A 79 4.78 -4.29 -2.39
C TYR A 79 4.96 -5.80 -2.52
N PHE A 80 5.57 -6.23 -3.62
CA PHE A 80 6.05 -7.59 -3.75
C PHE A 80 7.48 -7.61 -4.28
N ARG A 81 8.21 -8.61 -3.89
CA ARG A 81 9.58 -8.88 -4.35
C ARG A 81 9.73 -10.38 -4.54
N VAL A 82 10.23 -10.76 -5.70
CA VAL A 82 10.59 -12.15 -6.00
C VAL A 82 12.06 -12.18 -6.38
N ASN A 83 12.86 -12.96 -5.67
CA ASN A 83 14.26 -13.17 -6.00
C ASN A 83 14.40 -14.52 -6.71
N PHE A 84 14.67 -14.47 -8.01
CA PHE A 84 14.93 -15.65 -8.84
C PHE A 84 16.40 -16.05 -8.87
N GLY A 85 17.33 -15.14 -8.48
CA GLY A 85 18.76 -15.35 -8.59
C GLY A 85 19.23 -16.60 -7.86
N TYR A 86 18.67 -16.85 -6.69
CA TYR A 86 18.99 -18.03 -5.91
C TYR A 86 18.60 -19.36 -6.59
N ALA A 87 17.44 -19.38 -7.25
CA ALA A 87 16.98 -20.56 -7.98
C ALA A 87 17.76 -20.79 -9.29
N VAL A 88 18.19 -19.69 -9.92
CA VAL A 88 18.90 -19.72 -11.21
C VAL A 88 20.40 -19.97 -11.02
N LYS A 89 20.97 -19.63 -9.86
CA LYS A 89 22.39 -19.82 -9.51
C LYS A 89 22.91 -21.23 -9.78
N PHE A 90 22.09 -22.24 -9.57
CA PHE A 90 22.45 -23.64 -9.81
C PHE A 90 22.35 -24.07 -11.27
N LEU A 91 21.76 -23.23 -12.13
CA LEU A 91 21.48 -23.53 -13.53
C LEU A 91 22.29 -22.66 -14.49
N THR A 92 22.94 -21.60 -13.99
CA THR A 92 23.64 -20.62 -14.82
C THR A 92 25.15 -20.80 -14.79
N PRO A 93 25.84 -20.54 -15.94
CA PRO A 93 27.30 -20.51 -15.97
C PRO A 93 27.89 -19.37 -15.13
N PRO A 94 29.17 -19.46 -14.74
CA PRO A 94 29.86 -18.40 -14.03
C PRO A 94 29.77 -17.06 -14.79
N GLY A 95 29.42 -15.98 -14.11
CA GLY A 95 29.31 -14.63 -14.69
C GLY A 95 27.88 -14.08 -14.78
N VAL A 96 26.86 -14.89 -14.49
CA VAL A 96 25.49 -14.39 -14.35
C VAL A 96 25.31 -13.81 -12.93
N PRO A 97 24.68 -12.63 -12.78
CA PRO A 97 24.44 -12.04 -11.46
C PRO A 97 23.67 -12.97 -10.53
N ASP A 98 24.15 -13.12 -9.31
CA ASP A 98 23.55 -13.97 -8.27
C ASP A 98 22.17 -13.46 -7.81
N ASP A 99 21.84 -12.20 -8.09
CA ASP A 99 20.59 -11.56 -7.76
C ASP A 99 19.81 -11.18 -9.02
N MET A 100 18.73 -11.89 -9.26
CA MET A 100 17.71 -11.52 -10.24
C MET A 100 16.40 -11.28 -9.50
N VAL A 101 16.02 -10.02 -9.36
CA VAL A 101 14.90 -9.60 -8.54
C VAL A 101 13.85 -8.93 -9.39
N LEU A 102 12.64 -9.47 -9.37
CA LEU A 102 11.44 -8.79 -9.82
C LEU A 102 10.77 -8.15 -8.59
N ALA A 103 10.66 -6.85 -8.61
CA ALA A 103 9.96 -6.09 -7.58
C ALA A 103 8.88 -5.23 -8.20
N GLY A 104 7.79 -5.06 -7.49
CA GLY A 104 6.73 -4.20 -7.92
C GLY A 104 5.97 -3.65 -6.73
N GLY A 105 5.37 -2.51 -6.90
CA GLY A 105 4.57 -1.89 -5.87
C GLY A 105 3.52 -0.97 -6.47
N GLY A 106 2.49 -0.71 -5.68
CA GLY A 106 1.46 0.25 -6.00
C GLY A 106 1.01 0.95 -4.73
N THR A 107 0.71 2.23 -4.85
CA THR A 107 0.13 3.03 -3.77
C THR A 107 -1.27 3.45 -4.14
N GLY A 108 -2.23 3.23 -3.26
CA GLY A 108 -3.57 3.80 -3.35
C GLY A 108 -3.71 4.82 -2.23
N THR A 109 -4.01 6.06 -2.55
CA THR A 109 -4.40 7.07 -1.57
C THR A 109 -5.90 7.25 -1.64
N HIS A 110 -6.55 7.18 -0.51
CA HIS A 110 -7.97 7.42 -0.38
C HIS A 110 -8.16 8.59 0.57
N GLU A 111 -9.10 9.44 0.29
CA GLU A 111 -9.42 10.57 1.14
C GLU A 111 -10.92 10.56 1.42
N PHE A 112 -11.27 10.88 2.66
CA PHE A 112 -12.63 11.15 3.08
C PHE A 112 -12.71 12.60 3.51
N HIS A 113 -13.59 13.35 2.90
CA HIS A 113 -13.79 14.78 3.13
C HIS A 113 -15.13 15.00 3.79
N VAL A 114 -15.15 15.79 4.85
CA VAL A 114 -16.36 16.25 5.51
C VAL A 114 -16.37 17.78 5.51
N VAL A 115 -17.38 18.35 4.91
CA VAL A 115 -17.55 19.80 4.79
C VAL A 115 -18.52 20.28 5.84
N PHE A 116 -18.13 21.28 6.61
CA PHE A 116 -18.89 21.89 7.69
C PHE A 116 -19.25 23.32 7.36
N ASP A 117 -20.36 23.78 7.91
CA ASP A 117 -20.75 25.18 7.89
C ASP A 117 -20.00 26.01 8.96
N ALA A 118 -20.34 27.29 9.07
CA ALA A 118 -19.76 28.21 10.07
C ALA A 118 -20.07 27.80 11.52
N ASN A 119 -21.07 26.96 11.76
CA ASN A 119 -21.46 26.44 13.06
C ASN A 119 -20.87 25.05 13.35
N TRP A 120 -19.95 24.56 12.50
CA TRP A 120 -19.35 23.24 12.60
C TRP A 120 -20.33 22.08 12.44
N VAL A 121 -21.43 22.29 11.68
CA VAL A 121 -22.40 21.27 11.32
C VAL A 121 -22.10 20.75 9.92
N VAL A 122 -22.17 19.44 9.74
CA VAL A 122 -21.88 18.77 8.46
C VAL A 122 -22.88 19.25 7.38
N GLN A 123 -22.35 19.75 6.27
CA GLN A 123 -23.12 20.09 5.07
C GLN A 123 -23.20 18.92 4.11
N TYR A 124 -22.05 18.32 3.80
CA TYR A 124 -21.93 17.11 3.00
C TYR A 124 -20.61 16.41 3.26
N HIS A 125 -20.49 15.18 2.77
CA HIS A 125 -19.26 14.41 2.81
C HIS A 125 -19.05 13.69 1.48
N ALA A 126 -17.79 13.37 1.17
CA ALA A 126 -17.41 12.67 -0.05
C ALA A 126 -16.17 11.83 0.13
N PHE A 127 -16.10 10.70 -0.59
CA PHE A 127 -14.87 9.92 -0.75
C PHE A 127 -14.17 10.32 -2.05
N ALA A 128 -12.87 10.56 -1.97
CA ALA A 128 -12.00 10.69 -3.11
C ALA A 128 -11.01 9.53 -3.13
N ARG A 129 -10.80 8.94 -4.31
CA ARG A 129 -9.88 7.83 -4.51
C ARG A 129 -8.85 8.20 -5.55
N HIS A 130 -7.59 8.23 -5.12
CA HIS A 130 -6.46 8.41 -6.01
C HIS A 130 -5.75 7.06 -6.18
N LEU A 131 -5.80 6.52 -7.39
CA LEU A 131 -5.03 5.33 -7.74
C LEU A 131 -3.64 5.79 -8.15
N GLY A 132 -2.66 5.50 -7.30
CA GLY A 132 -1.25 5.68 -7.65
C GLY A 132 -0.84 4.71 -8.77
N ALA A 133 0.16 5.10 -9.55
CA ALA A 133 0.71 4.24 -10.58
C ALA A 133 1.39 3.01 -9.96
N SER A 134 1.10 1.84 -10.52
CA SER A 134 1.85 0.63 -10.20
C SER A 134 3.18 0.67 -10.95
N GLN A 135 4.28 0.47 -10.24
CA GLN A 135 5.62 0.41 -10.81
C GLN A 135 6.16 -1.01 -10.67
N TYR A 136 6.79 -1.49 -11.74
CA TYR A 136 7.47 -2.77 -11.77
C TYR A 136 8.92 -2.57 -12.24
N ARG A 137 9.87 -3.26 -11.62
CA ARG A 137 11.28 -3.21 -11.96
C ARG A 137 11.87 -4.61 -11.96
N PHE A 138 12.78 -4.84 -12.89
CA PHE A 138 13.48 -6.10 -13.03
C PHE A 138 14.99 -5.88 -12.98
N TRP A 139 15.59 -6.22 -11.85
CA TRP A 139 17.04 -6.19 -11.66
C TRP A 139 17.68 -7.45 -12.27
N PRO A 140 18.82 -7.39 -12.97
CA PRO A 140 19.73 -6.24 -13.10
C PRO A 140 19.47 -5.30 -14.28
N PHE A 141 18.35 -5.41 -14.96
CA PHE A 141 18.05 -4.65 -16.18
C PHE A 141 17.56 -3.21 -15.90
N ASP A 142 17.03 -2.99 -14.71
CA ASP A 142 16.62 -1.67 -14.23
C ASP A 142 17.58 -1.13 -13.17
N THR A 143 17.70 0.20 -13.09
CA THR A 143 18.54 0.85 -12.08
C THR A 143 18.01 0.62 -10.67
N TRP A 144 18.87 0.13 -9.79
CA TRP A 144 18.62 -0.01 -8.35
C TRP A 144 19.08 1.26 -7.60
N PRO A 145 18.48 1.67 -6.46
CA PRO A 145 17.55 0.90 -5.64
C PRO A 145 16.07 1.30 -5.83
N PHE A 146 15.18 0.32 -5.88
CA PHE A 146 13.76 0.57 -5.66
C PHE A 146 13.55 0.84 -4.17
N SER A 147 13.25 2.08 -3.82
CA SER A 147 12.75 2.42 -2.49
C SER A 147 11.22 2.32 -2.53
N PRO A 148 10.58 1.44 -1.76
CA PRO A 148 9.13 1.41 -1.67
C PRO A 148 8.55 2.70 -1.06
N TYR A 149 9.43 3.54 -0.51
CA TYR A 149 9.10 4.84 0.09
C TYR A 149 9.49 6.03 -0.81
N ALA A 150 10.06 5.78 -1.98
CA ALA A 150 10.32 6.85 -2.93
C ALA A 150 8.96 7.37 -3.44
N ILE A 151 8.54 8.49 -2.89
CA ILE A 151 7.43 9.28 -3.43
C ILE A 151 7.88 9.73 -4.82
N PRO A 152 7.09 9.50 -5.88
CA PRO A 152 7.36 10.09 -7.18
C PRO A 152 7.48 11.61 -6.96
N GLN A 153 8.64 12.19 -7.25
CA GLN A 153 8.77 13.64 -7.32
C GLN A 153 7.92 14.03 -8.53
N GLU A 154 6.84 14.75 -8.30
CA GLU A 154 6.12 15.43 -9.36
C GLU A 154 7.11 16.45 -9.95
N GLU A 155 7.62 16.16 -11.13
CA GLU A 155 8.31 17.16 -11.94
C GLU A 155 7.28 18.22 -12.33
N GLY A 156 7.41 19.41 -11.70
CA GLY A 156 6.61 20.60 -11.96
C GLY A 156 6.96 21.24 -13.31
#